data_b61f7d496129ff54b35dac5b34669a9b
#
_entry.id   b61f7d496129ff54b35dac5b34669a9b
#
_cell.length_a   1.000
_cell.length_b   1.000
_cell.length_c   1.000
_cell.angle_alpha   90.00
_cell.angle_beta   90.00
_cell.angle_gamma   90.00
#
_symmetry.space_group_name_H-M   'P 1'
#
loop_
_entity.id
_entity.type
_entity.pdbx_description
1 polymer ?
#
loop_
_entity_poly.entity_id
_entity_poly.type
_entity_poly.pdbx_seq_one_letter_code
_entity_poly.pdbx_strand_id
1 'polypeptide(L)'
;VPDIPKVYAPESIEPRWARYWVDQKLYRPLDDASGPTFSLSLPPPNITGSLHMGHMLEHTEIDILMRWHRMRGQNVLWLPGMDHASISTQMIVERELGREALPDLEGPGARRAWQREGQRRRLEMGPEKFLERCWQWKEQNGDTIRRQMERMGASVDWTRARFTMDPA
;
A
#
# COMPACT_ATOMS: atom_id res chain seq x y z
N VAL A 1 -21.32 -13.97 32.08
CA VAL A 1 -21.15 -13.71 30.64
C VAL A 1 -20.83 -12.23 30.53
N PRO A 2 -19.72 -11.84 29.94
CA PRO A 2 -19.44 -10.42 29.74
C PRO A 2 -20.57 -9.76 28.93
N ASP A 3 -20.99 -8.59 29.39
CA ASP A 3 -22.04 -7.82 28.72
C ASP A 3 -21.52 -7.34 27.35
N ILE A 4 -22.10 -7.85 26.30
CA ILE A 4 -21.71 -7.49 24.92
C ILE A 4 -22.36 -6.14 24.60
N PRO A 5 -21.59 -5.11 24.25
CA PRO A 5 -22.13 -3.80 23.88
C PRO A 5 -23.15 -3.91 22.76
N LYS A 6 -24.26 -3.18 22.88
CA LYS A 6 -25.32 -3.16 21.85
C LYS A 6 -24.89 -2.55 20.51
N VAL A 7 -23.82 -1.75 20.53
CA VAL A 7 -23.29 -1.06 19.36
C VAL A 7 -21.86 -1.52 19.14
N TYR A 8 -21.54 -1.90 17.90
CA TYR A 8 -20.18 -2.21 17.50
C TYR A 8 -19.34 -0.93 17.44
N ALA A 9 -18.21 -0.94 18.17
CA ALA A 9 -17.28 0.19 18.22
C ALA A 9 -15.99 -0.19 17.50
N PRO A 10 -15.89 0.03 16.18
CA PRO A 10 -14.76 -0.42 15.36
C PRO A 10 -13.41 0.11 15.85
N GLU A 11 -13.37 1.35 16.29
CA GLU A 11 -12.14 2.02 16.75
C GLU A 11 -11.47 1.33 17.96
N SER A 12 -12.26 0.69 18.80
CA SER A 12 -11.75 -0.02 19.98
C SER A 12 -11.41 -1.49 19.72
N ILE A 13 -11.93 -2.07 18.64
CA ILE A 13 -11.84 -3.51 18.36
C ILE A 13 -10.89 -3.79 17.21
N GLU A 14 -11.08 -3.14 16.07
CA GLU A 14 -10.38 -3.46 14.81
C GLU A 14 -8.86 -3.28 14.89
N PRO A 15 -8.31 -2.21 15.47
CA PRO A 15 -6.85 -2.03 15.51
C PRO A 15 -6.12 -3.13 16.28
N ARG A 16 -6.76 -3.65 17.35
CA ARG A 16 -6.22 -4.75 18.13
C ARG A 16 -6.16 -6.04 17.32
N TRP A 17 -7.24 -6.38 16.62
CA TRP A 17 -7.31 -7.61 15.85
C TRP A 17 -6.46 -7.55 14.59
N ALA A 18 -6.44 -6.44 13.87
CA ALA A 18 -5.58 -6.25 12.71
C ALA A 18 -4.10 -6.47 13.08
N ARG A 19 -3.64 -5.86 14.18
CA ARG A 19 -2.28 -6.07 14.69
C ARG A 19 -2.03 -7.52 15.09
N TYR A 20 -2.94 -8.12 15.84
CA TYR A 20 -2.82 -9.51 16.26
C TYR A 20 -2.63 -10.47 15.07
N TRP A 21 -3.41 -10.31 14.01
CA TRP A 21 -3.32 -11.15 12.83
C TRP A 21 -1.97 -11.03 12.11
N VAL A 22 -1.44 -9.82 12.02
CA VAL A 22 -0.12 -9.55 11.43
C VAL A 22 1.00 -10.13 12.30
N ASP A 23 0.98 -9.85 13.60
CA ASP A 23 2.02 -10.29 14.56
C ASP A 23 2.08 -11.83 14.67
N GLN A 24 0.92 -12.49 14.65
CA GLN A 24 0.82 -13.95 14.67
C GLN A 24 1.02 -14.60 13.30
N LYS A 25 1.21 -13.81 12.23
CA LYS A 25 1.40 -14.30 10.84
C LYS A 25 0.31 -15.29 10.40
N LEU A 26 -0.94 -15.06 10.82
CA LEU A 26 -2.05 -16.00 10.64
C LEU A 26 -2.36 -16.30 9.17
N TYR A 27 -1.93 -15.46 8.26
CA TYR A 27 -2.19 -15.60 6.82
C TYR A 27 -0.99 -16.12 6.02
N ARG A 28 0.08 -16.48 6.74
CA ARG A 28 1.24 -17.11 6.10
C ARG A 28 0.88 -18.54 5.71
N PRO A 29 1.14 -18.97 4.46
CA PRO A 29 0.97 -20.37 4.06
C PRO A 29 1.96 -21.26 4.82
N LEU A 30 1.58 -22.53 4.99
CA LEU A 30 2.47 -23.54 5.53
C LEU A 30 3.46 -23.98 4.45
N ASP A 31 4.75 -23.99 4.77
CA ASP A 31 5.79 -24.32 3.80
C ASP A 31 5.76 -25.84 3.43
N ASP A 32 5.28 -26.71 4.34
CA ASP A 32 5.24 -28.17 4.18
C ASP A 32 3.84 -28.74 3.94
N ALA A 33 2.92 -27.93 3.46
CA ALA A 33 1.54 -28.39 3.27
C ALA A 33 1.42 -29.38 2.13
N SER A 34 1.04 -30.62 2.44
CA SER A 34 0.74 -31.70 1.49
C SER A 34 -0.72 -31.68 1.06
N GLY A 35 -1.22 -30.61 0.52
CA GLY A 35 -2.64 -30.50 0.16
C GLY A 35 -2.86 -29.57 -1.02
N PRO A 36 -4.12 -29.36 -1.42
CA PRO A 36 -4.42 -28.42 -2.49
C PRO A 36 -4.00 -27.02 -2.08
N THR A 37 -3.38 -26.32 -3.01
CA THR A 37 -2.92 -24.94 -2.83
C THR A 37 -3.74 -23.96 -3.65
N PHE A 38 -3.88 -22.75 -3.16
CA PHE A 38 -4.45 -21.63 -3.91
C PHE A 38 -3.60 -20.39 -3.70
N SER A 39 -3.17 -19.75 -4.78
CA SER A 39 -2.37 -18.53 -4.68
C SER A 39 -2.88 -17.47 -5.64
N LEU A 40 -2.79 -16.23 -5.21
CA LEU A 40 -3.10 -15.06 -6.00
C LEU A 40 -2.13 -13.93 -5.67
N SER A 41 -1.58 -13.30 -6.70
CA SER A 41 -0.82 -12.06 -6.52
C SER A 41 -1.79 -10.88 -6.51
N LEU A 42 -1.61 -9.97 -5.55
CA LEU A 42 -2.30 -8.70 -5.56
C LEU A 42 -1.84 -7.90 -6.77
N PRO A 43 -2.75 -7.37 -7.62
CA PRO A 43 -2.37 -6.31 -8.55
C PRO A 43 -1.71 -5.18 -7.76
N PRO A 44 -0.43 -4.87 -8.00
CA PRO A 44 0.32 -4.02 -7.09
C PRO A 44 -0.16 -2.57 -7.16
N PRO A 45 -0.68 -1.98 -6.08
CA PRO A 45 -1.07 -0.58 -6.08
C PRO A 45 0.17 0.31 -6.29
N ASN A 46 -0.05 1.41 -7.01
CA ASN A 46 0.97 2.43 -7.23
C ASN A 46 1.31 3.17 -5.93
N ILE A 47 2.59 3.43 -5.67
CA ILE A 47 3.04 4.24 -4.51
C ILE A 47 2.75 5.75 -4.65
N THR A 48 1.72 6.10 -5.41
CA THR A 48 1.39 7.48 -5.74
C THR A 48 0.50 8.20 -4.72
N GLY A 49 0.05 7.49 -3.69
CA GLY A 49 -0.81 8.08 -2.66
C GLY A 49 -1.44 7.05 -1.71
N SER A 50 -2.71 7.25 -1.41
CA SER A 50 -3.53 6.35 -0.58
C SER A 50 -4.45 5.49 -1.45
N LEU A 51 -4.93 4.39 -0.86
CA LEU A 51 -5.97 3.58 -1.48
C LEU A 51 -7.27 4.39 -1.65
N HIS A 52 -7.98 4.13 -2.72
CA HIS A 52 -9.32 4.69 -3.00
C HIS A 52 -10.37 3.57 -3.03
N MET A 53 -11.65 3.94 -3.15
CA MET A 53 -12.76 2.97 -3.10
C MET A 53 -12.64 1.84 -4.13
N GLY A 54 -12.06 2.08 -5.30
CA GLY A 54 -11.80 1.02 -6.29
C GLY A 54 -10.82 -0.05 -5.77
N HIS A 55 -9.73 0.36 -5.15
CA HIS A 55 -8.82 -0.57 -4.49
C HIS A 55 -9.51 -1.32 -3.34
N MET A 56 -10.36 -0.63 -2.56
CA MET A 56 -11.11 -1.25 -1.47
C MET A 56 -12.00 -2.38 -1.99
N LEU A 57 -12.72 -2.15 -3.08
CA LEU A 57 -13.58 -3.16 -3.71
C LEU A 57 -12.75 -4.36 -4.18
N GLU A 58 -11.73 -4.13 -4.99
CA GLU A 58 -10.85 -5.17 -5.52
C GLU A 58 -10.21 -6.01 -4.40
N HIS A 59 -9.63 -5.35 -3.39
CA HIS A 59 -9.01 -6.06 -2.27
C HIS A 59 -10.03 -6.87 -1.46
N THR A 60 -11.24 -6.36 -1.30
CA THR A 60 -12.31 -7.09 -0.60
C THR A 60 -12.76 -8.33 -1.37
N GLU A 61 -12.93 -8.22 -2.69
CA GLU A 61 -13.29 -9.38 -3.53
C GLU A 61 -12.20 -10.46 -3.49
N ILE A 62 -10.94 -10.07 -3.60
CA ILE A 62 -9.82 -11.00 -3.48
C ILE A 62 -9.79 -11.63 -2.08
N ASP A 63 -9.95 -10.85 -1.02
CA ASP A 63 -9.89 -11.34 0.37
C ASP A 63 -11.01 -12.36 0.67
N ILE A 64 -12.21 -12.15 0.12
CA ILE A 64 -13.31 -13.12 0.20
C ILE A 64 -12.88 -14.46 -0.39
N LEU A 65 -12.28 -14.47 -1.57
CA LEU A 65 -11.80 -15.70 -2.22
C LEU A 65 -10.70 -16.37 -1.40
N MET A 66 -9.72 -15.58 -0.90
CA MET A 66 -8.65 -16.09 -0.07
C MET A 66 -9.17 -16.77 1.20
N ARG A 67 -10.09 -16.11 1.91
CA ARG A 67 -10.70 -16.64 3.13
C ARG A 67 -11.55 -17.88 2.83
N TRP A 68 -12.31 -17.88 1.75
CA TRP A 68 -13.10 -19.03 1.33
C TRP A 68 -12.23 -20.26 1.06
N HIS A 69 -11.11 -20.11 0.34
CA HIS A 69 -10.17 -21.19 0.08
C HIS A 69 -9.52 -21.72 1.37
N ARG A 70 -9.16 -20.82 2.33
CA ARG A 70 -8.65 -21.24 3.65
C ARG A 70 -9.70 -22.03 4.44
N MET A 71 -10.96 -21.59 4.43
CA MET A 71 -12.04 -22.30 5.11
C MET A 71 -12.29 -23.71 4.52
N ARG A 72 -11.92 -23.92 3.27
CA ARG A 72 -11.93 -25.26 2.63
C ARG A 72 -10.70 -26.10 2.95
N GLY A 73 -9.83 -25.65 3.82
CA GLY A 73 -8.61 -26.38 4.22
C GLY A 73 -7.47 -26.32 3.21
N GLN A 74 -7.51 -25.41 2.25
CA GLN A 74 -6.43 -25.25 1.28
C GLN A 74 -5.29 -24.40 1.87
N ASN A 75 -4.06 -24.68 1.44
CA ASN A 75 -2.92 -23.82 1.74
C ASN A 75 -2.94 -22.60 0.80
N VAL A 76 -3.14 -21.41 1.38
CA VAL A 76 -3.47 -20.21 0.61
C VAL A 76 -2.40 -19.14 0.75
N LEU A 77 -1.91 -18.64 -0.38
CA LEU A 77 -1.00 -17.50 -0.45
C LEU A 77 -1.66 -16.33 -1.18
N TRP A 78 -1.91 -15.25 -0.47
CA TRP A 78 -2.15 -13.94 -1.07
C TRP A 78 -0.86 -13.12 -1.01
N LEU A 79 -0.21 -12.98 -2.18
CA LEU A 79 1.09 -12.32 -2.30
C LEU A 79 0.89 -10.82 -2.50
N PRO A 80 1.35 -9.96 -1.56
CA PRO A 80 1.28 -8.51 -1.71
C PRO A 80 2.43 -7.97 -2.56
N GLY A 81 2.13 -6.90 -3.30
CA GLY A 81 3.12 -6.13 -4.03
C GLY A 81 2.80 -4.65 -4.02
N MET A 82 3.79 -3.83 -4.35
CA MET A 82 3.62 -2.40 -4.63
C MET A 82 4.36 -2.03 -5.92
N ASP A 83 3.74 -1.20 -6.73
CA ASP A 83 4.34 -0.72 -7.96
C ASP A 83 4.99 0.65 -7.77
N HIS A 84 6.21 0.80 -8.31
CA HIS A 84 6.92 2.08 -8.31
C HIS A 84 6.26 3.15 -9.20
N ALA A 85 5.30 2.77 -10.05
CA ALA A 85 4.49 3.64 -10.89
C ALA A 85 5.28 4.59 -11.82
N SER A 86 6.58 4.39 -11.97
CA SER A 86 7.45 5.07 -12.93
C SER A 86 7.16 6.58 -13.08
N ILE A 87 6.64 6.99 -14.24
CA ILE A 87 6.35 8.39 -14.61
C ILE A 87 5.41 9.06 -13.59
N SER A 88 4.40 8.34 -13.09
CA SER A 88 3.44 8.90 -12.14
C SER A 88 4.10 9.32 -10.83
N THR A 89 4.99 8.49 -10.30
CA THR A 89 5.78 8.82 -9.09
C THR A 89 6.71 10.00 -9.35
N GLN A 90 7.40 10.02 -10.49
CA GLN A 90 8.25 11.16 -10.86
C GLN A 90 7.45 12.46 -10.91
N MET A 91 6.27 12.46 -11.54
CA MET A 91 5.41 13.64 -11.61
C MET A 91 4.94 14.13 -10.23
N ILE A 92 4.73 13.22 -9.29
CA ILE A 92 4.35 13.59 -7.92
C ILE A 92 5.54 14.21 -7.20
N VAL A 93 6.72 13.59 -7.28
CA VAL A 93 7.95 14.12 -6.67
C VAL A 93 8.32 15.48 -7.26
N GLU A 94 8.22 15.65 -8.57
CA GLU A 94 8.38 16.98 -9.21
C GLU A 94 7.42 18.01 -8.60
N ARG A 95 6.14 17.65 -8.44
CA ARG A 95 5.15 18.55 -7.86
C ARG A 95 5.44 18.93 -6.42
N GLU A 96 5.91 17.98 -5.61
CA GLU A 96 6.33 18.25 -4.23
C GLU A 96 7.56 19.20 -4.20
N LEU A 97 8.55 18.97 -5.04
CA LEU A 97 9.69 19.88 -5.20
C LEU A 97 9.24 21.30 -5.59
N GLY A 98 8.27 21.41 -6.46
CA GLY A 98 7.69 22.69 -6.84
C GLY A 98 6.89 23.34 -5.72
N ARG A 99 6.17 22.56 -4.92
CA ARG A 99 5.43 23.06 -3.74
C ARG A 99 6.38 23.56 -2.66
N GLU A 100 7.46 22.83 -2.41
CA GLU A 100 8.52 23.25 -1.49
C GLU A 100 9.16 24.58 -1.93
N ALA A 101 9.22 24.84 -3.24
CA ALA A 101 9.78 26.08 -3.80
C ALA A 101 8.80 27.25 -3.79
N LEU A 102 7.52 26.97 -3.88
CA LEU A 102 6.44 27.94 -4.01
C LEU A 102 5.37 27.65 -2.93
N PRO A 103 5.74 27.73 -1.63
CA PRO A 103 4.86 27.30 -0.55
C PRO A 103 3.59 28.13 -0.41
N ASP A 104 3.68 29.44 -0.73
CA ASP A 104 2.57 30.39 -0.58
C ASP A 104 1.66 30.45 -1.81
N LEU A 105 1.94 29.63 -2.84
CA LEU A 105 1.16 29.64 -4.06
C LEU A 105 -0.10 28.79 -3.91
N GLU A 106 -1.26 29.42 -4.01
CA GLU A 106 -2.57 28.78 -3.92
C GLU A 106 -3.44 29.08 -5.15
N GLY A 107 -4.58 28.39 -5.22
CA GLY A 107 -5.60 28.63 -6.25
C GLY A 107 -5.49 27.74 -7.49
N PRO A 108 -6.35 27.97 -8.49
CA PRO A 108 -6.56 27.05 -9.63
C PRO A 108 -5.33 26.78 -10.51
N GLY A 109 -4.34 27.69 -10.49
CA GLY A 109 -3.09 27.55 -11.26
C GLY A 109 -1.92 26.90 -10.50
N ALA A 110 -2.01 26.80 -9.16
CA ALA A 110 -0.92 26.38 -8.29
C ALA A 110 -0.33 25.01 -8.69
N ARG A 111 -1.18 24.01 -8.92
CA ARG A 111 -0.74 22.67 -9.29
C ARG A 111 0.09 22.62 -10.58
N ARG A 112 -0.25 23.45 -11.58
CA ARG A 112 0.51 23.53 -12.82
C ARG A 112 1.85 24.28 -12.64
N ALA A 113 1.86 25.30 -11.79
CA ALA A 113 3.07 26.05 -11.45
C ALA A 113 4.05 25.18 -10.67
N TRP A 114 3.59 24.45 -9.66
CA TRP A 114 4.41 23.47 -8.92
C TRP A 114 5.00 22.41 -9.84
N GLN A 115 4.21 21.88 -10.79
CA GLN A 115 4.73 20.88 -11.74
C GLN A 115 5.85 21.46 -12.59
N ARG A 116 5.70 22.66 -13.14
CA ARG A 116 6.74 23.33 -13.95
C ARG A 116 7.99 23.65 -13.15
N GLU A 117 7.81 24.21 -11.94
CA GLU A 117 8.92 24.53 -11.06
C GLU A 117 9.67 23.25 -10.61
N GLY A 118 8.95 22.19 -10.29
CA GLY A 118 9.52 20.92 -9.93
C GLY A 118 10.32 20.27 -11.09
N GLN A 119 9.83 20.36 -12.30
CA GLN A 119 10.58 19.91 -13.49
C GLN A 119 11.89 20.69 -13.67
N ARG A 120 11.87 22.00 -13.48
CA ARG A 120 13.07 22.82 -13.49
C ARG A 120 14.07 22.35 -12.42
N ARG A 121 13.63 22.18 -11.18
CA ARG A 121 14.46 21.71 -10.06
C ARG A 121 15.02 20.30 -10.27
N ARG A 122 14.22 19.40 -10.85
CA ARG A 122 14.69 18.07 -11.25
C ARG A 122 15.89 18.17 -12.21
N LEU A 123 15.80 19.02 -13.23
CA LEU A 123 16.90 19.20 -14.20
C LEU A 123 18.15 19.81 -13.53
N GLU A 124 17.97 20.75 -12.60
CA GLU A 124 19.07 21.37 -11.88
C GLU A 124 19.78 20.43 -10.92
N MET A 125 19.04 19.57 -10.21
CA MET A 125 19.63 18.65 -9.23
C MET A 125 20.29 17.41 -9.88
N GLY A 126 19.89 17.07 -11.09
CA GLY A 126 20.39 15.90 -11.81
C GLY A 126 19.69 14.59 -11.44
N PRO A 127 19.93 13.52 -12.24
CA PRO A 127 19.18 12.27 -12.12
C PRO A 127 19.41 11.54 -10.81
N GLU A 128 20.63 11.54 -10.27
CA GLU A 128 20.97 10.81 -9.04
C GLU A 128 20.22 11.36 -7.84
N LYS A 129 20.30 12.68 -7.60
CA LYS A 129 19.61 13.35 -6.50
C LYS A 129 18.09 13.28 -6.65
N PHE A 130 17.60 13.32 -7.88
CA PHE A 130 16.16 13.14 -8.12
C PHE A 130 15.70 11.73 -7.78
N LEU A 131 16.51 10.71 -8.10
CA LEU A 131 16.25 9.33 -7.73
C LEU A 131 16.21 9.16 -6.20
N GLU A 132 17.14 9.79 -5.46
CA GLU A 132 17.10 9.81 -4.00
C GLU A 132 15.79 10.40 -3.45
N ARG A 133 15.30 11.47 -4.04
CA ARG A 133 13.98 12.07 -3.69
C ARG A 133 12.81 11.11 -3.97
N CYS A 134 12.89 10.34 -5.05
CA CYS A 134 11.88 9.31 -5.35
C CYS A 134 11.89 8.18 -4.31
N TRP A 135 13.07 7.75 -3.84
CA TRP A 135 13.20 6.77 -2.76
C TRP A 135 12.67 7.31 -1.42
N GLN A 136 12.98 8.55 -1.09
CA GLN A 136 12.42 9.21 0.11
C GLN A 136 10.88 9.25 0.04
N TRP A 137 10.32 9.58 -1.12
CA TRP A 137 8.86 9.52 -1.34
C TRP A 137 8.30 8.12 -1.10
N LYS A 138 8.96 7.10 -1.62
CA LYS A 138 8.57 5.68 -1.42
C LYS A 138 8.58 5.29 0.05
N GLU A 139 9.60 5.67 0.79
CA GLU A 139 9.71 5.37 2.22
C GLU A 139 8.59 6.03 3.04
N GLN A 140 8.25 7.27 2.71
CA GLN A 140 7.23 8.02 3.41
C GLN A 140 5.80 7.57 3.08
N ASN A 141 5.55 7.18 1.84
CA ASN A 141 4.18 6.93 1.34
C ASN A 141 3.85 5.44 1.15
N GLY A 142 4.83 4.58 0.92
CA GLY A 142 4.63 3.14 0.76
C GLY A 142 3.98 2.49 2.00
N ASP A 143 4.36 2.90 3.18
CA ASP A 143 3.76 2.43 4.43
C ASP A 143 2.29 2.83 4.61
N THR A 144 1.84 3.88 3.96
CA THR A 144 0.44 4.33 4.06
C THR A 144 -0.50 3.30 3.44
N ILE A 145 -0.20 2.80 2.25
CA ILE A 145 -1.00 1.77 1.55
C ILE A 145 -1.04 0.48 2.38
N ARG A 146 0.12 0.03 2.87
CA ARG A 146 0.21 -1.15 3.72
C ARG A 146 -0.66 -1.01 4.97
N ARG A 147 -0.55 0.10 5.71
CA ARG A 147 -1.36 0.36 6.91
C ARG A 147 -2.86 0.42 6.61
N GLN A 148 -3.25 0.95 5.46
CA GLN A 148 -4.64 0.94 5.04
C GLN A 148 -5.16 -0.48 4.80
N MET A 149 -4.38 -1.34 4.13
CA MET A 149 -4.74 -2.75 3.92
C MET A 149 -4.77 -3.54 5.24
N GLU A 150 -3.81 -3.31 6.13
CA GLU A 150 -3.80 -3.92 7.47
C GLU A 150 -5.05 -3.50 8.27
N ARG A 151 -5.44 -2.24 8.20
CA ARG A 151 -6.65 -1.73 8.87
C ARG A 151 -7.94 -2.33 8.28
N MET A 152 -7.97 -2.61 6.99
CA MET A 152 -9.06 -3.36 6.34
C MET A 152 -9.13 -4.82 6.80
N GLY A 153 -8.08 -5.31 7.43
CA GLY A 153 -7.95 -6.71 7.81
C GLY A 153 -7.64 -7.64 6.64
N ALA A 154 -7.02 -7.13 5.58
CA ALA A 154 -6.66 -7.91 4.41
C ALA A 154 -5.77 -9.11 4.80
N SER A 155 -6.18 -10.32 4.36
CA SER A 155 -5.55 -11.57 4.76
C SER A 155 -4.30 -11.92 3.93
N VAL A 156 -3.35 -10.99 3.89
CA VAL A 156 -2.14 -10.99 3.07
C VAL A 156 -0.94 -11.53 3.84
N ASP A 157 -0.03 -12.21 3.17
CA ASP A 157 1.26 -12.58 3.76
C ASP A 157 2.28 -11.43 3.61
N TRP A 158 2.30 -10.53 4.58
CA TRP A 158 3.22 -9.38 4.61
C TRP A 158 4.70 -9.76 4.66
N THR A 159 5.04 -11.00 5.03
CA THR A 159 6.44 -11.45 5.06
C THR A 159 7.02 -11.63 3.67
N ARG A 160 6.17 -11.72 2.66
CA ARG A 160 6.51 -11.90 1.25
C ARG A 160 6.23 -10.66 0.39
N ALA A 161 5.97 -9.51 1.03
CA ALA A 161 5.75 -8.27 0.29
C ALA A 161 6.93 -7.95 -0.64
N ARG A 162 6.62 -7.49 -1.85
CA ARG A 162 7.61 -7.11 -2.86
C ARG A 162 7.29 -5.75 -3.44
N PHE A 163 8.33 -5.05 -3.80
CA PHE A 163 8.27 -3.81 -4.55
C PHE A 163 8.88 -4.03 -5.94
N THR A 164 8.31 -3.44 -6.97
CA THR A 164 8.74 -3.69 -8.35
C THR A 164 10.18 -3.28 -8.68
N MET A 165 10.85 -2.56 -7.78
CA MET A 165 12.27 -2.20 -7.89
C MET A 165 13.13 -2.85 -6.79
N ASP A 166 12.63 -3.85 -6.07
CA ASP A 166 13.48 -4.64 -5.17
C ASP A 166 14.57 -5.36 -5.99
N PRO A 167 15.77 -5.54 -5.43
CA PRO A 167 16.80 -6.38 -6.06
C PRO A 167 16.26 -7.79 -6.33
N ALA A 168 16.65 -8.37 -7.47
CA ALA A 168 16.28 -9.72 -7.87
C ALA A 168 16.91 -10.80 -6.97
#